data_a522914f57e8d1be7fcb30b8a37672ee
#
_entry.id   a522914f57e8d1be7fcb30b8a37672ee
#
_cell.length_a   1.000
_cell.length_b   1.000
_cell.length_c   1.000
_cell.angle_alpha   90.00
_cell.angle_beta   90.00
_cell.angle_gamma   90.00
#
_symmetry.space_group_name_H-M   'P 1'
#
loop_
_entity.id
_entity.type
_entity.pdbx_description
1 polymer ?
#
loop_
_entity_poly.entity_id
_entity_poly.type
_entity_poly.pdbx_seq_one_letter_code
_entity_poly.pdbx_strand_id
1 'polypeptide(L)'
;MQFVIGRGALQKELSFVQGVVERKNTIPVLANILIESAGENAIRISGTDLDVTIRCDADAESIKSQGAICVPARKLFDIARLLPDAPVSFKREENDWVTVECDRSKFRLPGISKETFPELPGFKSTPLKLSSSSLKSLIDRTIFAITQEEGRYTLSGAKFELDGNGVKMVTTDGHRLAFAAIKEGSANDASTEIDVLIPRKTLAELSKLTSDFDGDIGFGADENHVYFQLGSRLLISRMLSGQFPNYEMVMPKNNDRAATFETGALSQAVRRVALMADDRSHAIRFHLSKEQLLISAQNSDEGEARETVESDYTGDDTDIGFNAQYLQEFLNVVGSEKVTFEFKDGNSQAQLRPVSDNGADYKYVVMPMRL
;
A
#
# COMPACT_ATOMS: atom_id res chain seq x y z
N MET A 1 -25.68 -24.04 -8.67
CA MET A 1 -24.68 -23.86 -7.63
C MET A 1 -25.35 -23.71 -6.26
N GLN A 2 -24.93 -24.51 -5.27
CA GLN A 2 -25.45 -24.37 -3.91
C GLN A 2 -24.38 -24.85 -2.91
N PHE A 3 -24.07 -24.01 -1.92
CA PHE A 3 -23.06 -24.30 -0.88
C PHE A 3 -23.43 -23.65 0.47
N VAL A 4 -22.77 -24.08 1.52
CA VAL A 4 -22.82 -23.49 2.86
C VAL A 4 -21.41 -23.12 3.28
N ILE A 5 -21.25 -21.93 3.85
CA ILE A 5 -19.97 -21.41 4.32
C ILE A 5 -20.14 -20.64 5.63
N GLY A 6 -19.16 -20.69 6.51
CA GLY A 6 -19.16 -19.86 7.72
C GLY A 6 -19.16 -18.36 7.39
N ARG A 7 -20.01 -17.58 8.09
CA ARG A 7 -20.14 -16.13 7.87
C ARG A 7 -18.79 -15.42 7.97
N GLY A 8 -17.97 -15.76 8.96
CA GLY A 8 -16.66 -15.14 9.17
C GLY A 8 -15.71 -15.36 7.99
N ALA A 9 -15.64 -16.58 7.45
CA ALA A 9 -14.82 -16.91 6.28
C ALA A 9 -15.30 -16.15 5.04
N LEU A 10 -16.62 -16.14 4.78
CA LEU A 10 -17.20 -15.41 3.67
C LEU A 10 -16.91 -13.90 3.76
N GLN A 11 -17.17 -13.28 4.91
CA GLN A 11 -16.94 -11.84 5.13
C GLN A 11 -15.49 -11.48 4.94
N LYS A 12 -14.55 -12.30 5.46
CA LYS A 12 -13.11 -12.07 5.38
C LYS A 12 -12.65 -12.01 3.93
N GLU A 13 -12.94 -13.03 3.14
CA GLU A 13 -12.50 -13.07 1.75
C GLU A 13 -13.20 -12.02 0.87
N LEU A 14 -14.49 -11.74 1.11
CA LEU A 14 -15.19 -10.64 0.45
C LEU A 14 -14.58 -9.28 0.75
N SER A 15 -14.02 -9.07 1.95
CA SER A 15 -13.39 -7.79 2.31
C SER A 15 -12.16 -7.47 1.46
N PHE A 16 -11.40 -8.48 1.04
CA PHE A 16 -10.25 -8.32 0.15
C PHE A 16 -10.69 -8.13 -1.31
N VAL A 17 -11.54 -9.02 -1.79
CA VAL A 17 -11.94 -9.03 -3.20
C VAL A 17 -12.71 -7.77 -3.58
N GLN A 18 -13.58 -7.26 -2.68
CA GLN A 18 -14.35 -6.05 -2.97
C GLN A 18 -13.49 -4.78 -3.04
N GLY A 19 -12.25 -4.82 -2.53
CA GLY A 19 -11.32 -3.68 -2.56
C GLY A 19 -10.87 -3.31 -3.97
N VAL A 20 -10.77 -4.28 -4.88
CA VAL A 20 -10.40 -4.04 -6.27
C VAL A 20 -11.58 -3.64 -7.16
N VAL A 21 -12.82 -3.98 -6.76
CA VAL A 21 -14.03 -3.74 -7.55
C VAL A 21 -14.42 -2.27 -7.49
N GLU A 22 -14.52 -1.62 -8.64
CA GLU A 22 -14.89 -0.21 -8.75
C GLU A 22 -16.39 0.02 -8.60
N ARG A 23 -16.74 1.16 -7.96
CA ARG A 23 -18.15 1.54 -7.71
C ARG A 23 -18.90 1.96 -8.98
N LYS A 24 -18.17 2.59 -9.91
CA LYS A 24 -18.71 3.11 -11.18
C LYS A 24 -17.74 2.69 -12.28
N ASN A 25 -18.08 1.63 -13.00
CA ASN A 25 -17.35 1.20 -14.16
C ASN A 25 -18.26 1.28 -15.40
N THR A 26 -17.68 1.60 -16.55
CA THR A 26 -18.37 1.57 -17.84
C THR A 26 -18.77 0.15 -18.25
N ILE A 27 -18.12 -0.86 -17.67
CA ILE A 27 -18.37 -2.28 -17.88
C ILE A 27 -19.11 -2.83 -16.64
N PRO A 28 -20.44 -3.04 -16.70
CA PRO A 28 -21.25 -3.37 -15.52
C PRO A 28 -20.84 -4.63 -14.76
N VAL A 29 -20.27 -5.63 -15.44
CA VAL A 29 -19.84 -6.88 -14.79
C VAL A 29 -18.69 -6.67 -13.83
N LEU A 30 -17.84 -5.66 -14.02
CA LEU A 30 -16.71 -5.33 -13.13
C LEU A 30 -17.16 -4.77 -11.75
N ALA A 31 -18.44 -4.45 -11.58
CA ALA A 31 -19.01 -4.17 -10.25
C ALA A 31 -19.39 -5.44 -9.47
N ASN A 32 -19.23 -6.60 -10.11
CA ASN A 32 -19.54 -7.91 -9.53
C ASN A 32 -18.25 -8.67 -9.21
N ILE A 33 -18.39 -9.64 -8.34
CA ILE A 33 -17.41 -10.69 -8.09
C ILE A 33 -17.90 -12.00 -8.69
N LEU A 34 -16.99 -12.80 -9.19
CA LEU A 34 -17.25 -14.16 -9.61
C LEU A 34 -17.09 -15.11 -8.43
N ILE A 35 -18.09 -15.92 -8.15
CA ILE A 35 -18.05 -17.00 -7.17
C ILE A 35 -18.17 -18.33 -7.92
N GLU A 36 -17.22 -19.23 -7.68
CA GLU A 36 -17.14 -20.55 -8.31
C GLU A 36 -16.88 -21.64 -7.30
N SER A 37 -17.33 -22.85 -7.59
CA SER A 37 -16.86 -24.04 -6.84
C SER A 37 -15.41 -24.34 -7.23
N ALA A 38 -14.56 -24.58 -6.24
CA ALA A 38 -13.14 -24.89 -6.39
C ALA A 38 -12.84 -26.26 -5.73
N GLY A 39 -12.95 -27.33 -6.50
CA GLY A 39 -12.81 -28.68 -5.94
C GLY A 39 -14.05 -29.16 -5.19
N GLU A 40 -13.87 -30.04 -4.20
CA GLU A 40 -14.97 -30.68 -3.49
C GLU A 40 -15.54 -29.84 -2.35
N ASN A 41 -14.68 -29.09 -1.62
CA ASN A 41 -15.04 -28.40 -0.39
C ASN A 41 -14.58 -26.95 -0.34
N ALA A 42 -14.30 -26.31 -1.48
CA ALA A 42 -13.88 -24.92 -1.51
C ALA A 42 -14.69 -24.12 -2.52
N ILE A 43 -14.88 -22.85 -2.23
CA ILE A 43 -15.35 -21.85 -3.18
C ILE A 43 -14.22 -20.87 -3.51
N ARG A 44 -14.21 -20.42 -4.74
CA ARG A 44 -13.31 -19.37 -5.22
C ARG A 44 -14.08 -18.10 -5.43
N ILE A 45 -13.59 -17.01 -4.88
CA ILE A 45 -14.15 -15.67 -5.02
C ILE A 45 -13.11 -14.83 -5.75
N SER A 46 -13.49 -14.26 -6.91
CA SER A 46 -12.61 -13.46 -7.75
C SER A 46 -13.22 -12.09 -8.05
N GLY A 47 -12.42 -11.04 -7.98
CA GLY A 47 -12.78 -9.69 -8.38
C GLY A 47 -11.66 -9.04 -9.18
N THR A 48 -12.03 -8.17 -10.12
CA THR A 48 -11.08 -7.47 -10.98
C THR A 48 -11.64 -6.14 -11.48
N ASP A 49 -10.72 -5.20 -11.74
CA ASP A 49 -10.99 -3.97 -12.51
C ASP A 49 -10.26 -3.97 -13.86
N LEU A 50 -9.71 -5.13 -14.27
CA LEU A 50 -8.86 -5.42 -15.42
C LEU A 50 -7.36 -5.12 -15.20
N ASP A 51 -7.02 -4.20 -14.30
CA ASP A 51 -5.61 -3.92 -13.96
C ASP A 51 -5.16 -4.70 -12.73
N VAL A 52 -6.03 -4.85 -11.75
CA VAL A 52 -5.78 -5.63 -10.52
C VAL A 52 -6.84 -6.71 -10.38
N THR A 53 -6.41 -7.92 -10.08
CA THR A 53 -7.28 -9.06 -9.79
C THR A 53 -6.93 -9.63 -8.43
N ILE A 54 -7.92 -9.87 -7.58
CA ILE A 54 -7.78 -10.65 -6.36
C ILE A 54 -8.64 -11.90 -6.49
N ARG A 55 -8.05 -13.03 -6.16
CA ARG A 55 -8.71 -14.34 -6.10
C ARG A 55 -8.43 -14.96 -4.74
N CYS A 56 -9.48 -15.35 -4.05
CA CYS A 56 -9.43 -15.98 -2.75
C CYS A 56 -10.16 -17.32 -2.80
N ASP A 57 -9.53 -18.37 -2.30
CA ASP A 57 -10.19 -19.65 -2.08
C ASP A 57 -10.56 -19.77 -0.60
N ALA A 58 -11.83 -20.12 -0.31
CA ALA A 58 -12.37 -20.28 1.04
C ALA A 58 -13.00 -21.64 1.20
N ASP A 59 -12.78 -22.27 2.37
CA ASP A 59 -13.36 -23.56 2.69
C ASP A 59 -14.88 -23.43 2.89
N ALA A 60 -15.64 -24.27 2.20
CA ALA A 60 -17.07 -24.42 2.37
C ALA A 60 -17.36 -25.58 3.33
N GLU A 61 -18.37 -25.42 4.20
CA GLU A 61 -18.84 -26.49 5.07
C GLU A 61 -19.48 -27.62 4.24
N SER A 62 -20.13 -27.27 3.15
CA SER A 62 -20.68 -28.25 2.19
C SER A 62 -20.94 -27.60 0.83
N ILE A 63 -20.75 -28.36 -0.25
CA ILE A 63 -21.15 -28.01 -1.61
C ILE A 63 -22.17 -29.04 -2.11
N LYS A 64 -23.46 -28.64 -2.20
CA LYS A 64 -24.53 -29.51 -2.68
C LYS A 64 -24.57 -29.60 -4.21
N SER A 65 -24.23 -28.53 -4.90
CA SER A 65 -24.11 -28.50 -6.36
C SER A 65 -23.04 -27.50 -6.79
N GLN A 66 -22.18 -27.92 -7.69
CA GLN A 66 -21.13 -27.09 -8.28
C GLN A 66 -21.71 -26.06 -9.25
N GLY A 67 -20.90 -25.07 -9.60
CA GLY A 67 -21.26 -24.05 -10.61
C GLY A 67 -20.49 -22.76 -10.40
N ALA A 68 -20.96 -21.72 -11.07
CA ALA A 68 -20.40 -20.38 -10.99
C ALA A 68 -21.47 -19.32 -11.21
N ILE A 69 -21.31 -18.13 -10.63
CA ILE A 69 -22.20 -17.00 -10.78
C ILE A 69 -21.46 -15.69 -10.41
N CYS A 70 -21.75 -14.61 -11.13
CA CYS A 70 -21.32 -13.26 -10.73
C CYS A 70 -22.41 -12.59 -9.89
N VAL A 71 -22.02 -11.94 -8.79
CA VAL A 71 -22.92 -11.22 -7.90
C VAL A 71 -22.36 -9.84 -7.53
N PRO A 72 -23.22 -8.85 -7.23
CA PRO A 72 -22.78 -7.51 -6.85
C PRO A 72 -21.87 -7.54 -5.62
N ALA A 73 -20.58 -7.23 -5.80
CA ALA A 73 -19.51 -7.37 -4.81
C ALA A 73 -19.84 -6.67 -3.50
N ARG A 74 -20.10 -5.37 -3.59
CA ARG A 74 -20.36 -4.54 -2.42
C ARG A 74 -21.62 -4.95 -1.67
N LYS A 75 -22.69 -5.24 -2.41
CA LYS A 75 -23.97 -5.61 -1.79
C LYS A 75 -23.83 -6.92 -1.01
N LEU A 76 -23.14 -7.92 -1.58
CA LEU A 76 -22.89 -9.18 -0.88
C LEU A 76 -21.98 -8.97 0.34
N PHE A 77 -20.94 -8.14 0.23
CA PHE A 77 -20.07 -7.80 1.38
C PHE A 77 -20.86 -7.09 2.48
N ASP A 78 -21.69 -6.09 2.15
CA ASP A 78 -22.52 -5.37 3.13
C ASP A 78 -23.49 -6.32 3.86
N ILE A 79 -24.07 -7.29 3.15
CA ILE A 79 -24.91 -8.34 3.73
C ILE A 79 -24.07 -9.21 4.67
N ALA A 80 -22.98 -9.80 4.19
CA ALA A 80 -22.14 -10.71 4.97
C ALA A 80 -21.62 -10.05 6.27
N ARG A 81 -21.31 -8.76 6.24
CA ARG A 81 -20.87 -8.00 7.40
C ARG A 81 -21.93 -7.87 8.50
N LEU A 82 -23.20 -7.81 8.11
CA LEU A 82 -24.33 -7.60 9.04
C LEU A 82 -25.04 -8.89 9.46
N LEU A 83 -24.74 -10.03 8.81
CA LEU A 83 -25.30 -11.34 9.19
C LEU A 83 -24.84 -11.75 10.59
N PRO A 84 -25.69 -12.52 11.33
CA PRO A 84 -25.28 -13.17 12.58
C PRO A 84 -24.13 -14.16 12.34
N ASP A 85 -23.41 -14.52 13.40
CA ASP A 85 -22.32 -15.49 13.32
C ASP A 85 -22.85 -16.93 13.25
N ALA A 86 -23.28 -17.30 12.05
CA ALA A 86 -23.90 -18.59 11.74
C ALA A 86 -23.56 -19.00 10.29
N PRO A 87 -23.75 -20.29 9.91
CA PRO A 87 -23.56 -20.73 8.54
C PRO A 87 -24.42 -19.97 7.54
N VAL A 88 -23.81 -19.57 6.41
CA VAL A 88 -24.48 -18.87 5.31
C VAL A 88 -24.73 -19.86 4.17
N SER A 89 -25.99 -20.05 3.83
CA SER A 89 -26.40 -20.82 2.66
C SER A 89 -26.48 -19.89 1.45
N PHE A 90 -25.80 -20.28 0.39
CA PHE A 90 -25.76 -19.57 -0.89
C PHE A 90 -26.33 -20.49 -1.99
N LYS A 91 -27.35 -20.02 -2.73
CA LYS A 91 -28.01 -20.78 -3.76
C LYS A 91 -28.28 -19.94 -5.01
N ARG A 92 -27.75 -20.36 -6.17
CA ARG A 92 -28.15 -19.84 -7.48
C ARG A 92 -29.47 -20.45 -7.90
N GLU A 93 -30.41 -19.63 -8.32
CA GLU A 93 -31.72 -20.02 -8.86
C GLU A 93 -31.66 -20.14 -10.41
N GLU A 94 -32.70 -20.65 -11.03
CA GLU A 94 -32.74 -20.90 -12.48
C GLU A 94 -32.64 -19.62 -13.33
N ASN A 95 -33.06 -18.49 -12.80
CA ASN A 95 -33.03 -17.18 -13.48
C ASN A 95 -31.80 -16.33 -13.13
N ASP A 96 -30.70 -16.96 -12.69
CA ASP A 96 -29.46 -16.33 -12.22
C ASP A 96 -29.60 -15.48 -10.95
N TRP A 97 -30.77 -15.43 -10.33
CA TRP A 97 -30.87 -14.86 -9.00
C TRP A 97 -30.16 -15.74 -7.96
N VAL A 98 -29.64 -15.07 -6.93
CA VAL A 98 -28.96 -15.74 -5.85
C VAL A 98 -29.69 -15.49 -4.54
N THR A 99 -30.01 -16.55 -3.85
CA THR A 99 -30.55 -16.50 -2.49
C THR A 99 -29.41 -16.72 -1.49
N VAL A 100 -29.31 -15.81 -0.53
CA VAL A 100 -28.36 -15.87 0.61
C VAL A 100 -29.19 -15.95 1.89
N GLU A 101 -29.03 -17.02 2.65
CA GLU A 101 -29.76 -17.27 3.89
C GLU A 101 -28.79 -17.51 5.05
N CYS A 102 -29.09 -16.90 6.20
CA CYS A 102 -28.34 -17.11 7.42
C CYS A 102 -29.31 -16.94 8.61
N ASP A 103 -29.51 -17.99 9.39
CA ASP A 103 -30.50 -18.05 10.47
C ASP A 103 -31.88 -17.62 9.97
N ARG A 104 -32.41 -16.51 10.47
CA ARG A 104 -33.74 -15.98 10.08
C ARG A 104 -33.66 -14.95 8.95
N SER A 105 -32.46 -14.61 8.49
CA SER A 105 -32.24 -13.63 7.45
C SER A 105 -32.21 -14.27 6.08
N LYS A 106 -32.94 -13.67 5.13
CA LYS A 106 -32.99 -14.13 3.75
C LYS A 106 -32.89 -12.94 2.81
N PHE A 107 -31.92 -13.02 1.89
CA PHE A 107 -31.68 -12.01 0.88
C PHE A 107 -31.75 -12.65 -0.50
N ARG A 108 -32.15 -11.85 -1.49
CA ARG A 108 -32.18 -12.27 -2.88
C ARG A 108 -31.50 -11.20 -3.73
N LEU A 109 -30.44 -11.59 -4.45
CA LEU A 109 -29.61 -10.70 -5.26
C LEU A 109 -29.71 -11.08 -6.74
N PRO A 110 -29.72 -10.11 -7.66
CA PRO A 110 -29.57 -10.40 -9.09
C PRO A 110 -28.14 -10.89 -9.32
N GLY A 111 -27.99 -11.99 -10.04
CA GLY A 111 -26.71 -12.48 -10.53
C GLY A 111 -26.58 -12.26 -12.02
N ILE A 112 -25.38 -12.48 -12.54
CA ILE A 112 -25.03 -12.42 -13.96
C ILE A 112 -24.24 -13.68 -14.29
N SER A 113 -24.43 -14.22 -15.51
CA SER A 113 -23.71 -15.40 -15.95
C SER A 113 -22.19 -15.23 -15.93
N LYS A 114 -21.48 -16.29 -15.56
CA LYS A 114 -20.00 -16.34 -15.57
C LYS A 114 -19.39 -15.98 -16.92
N GLU A 115 -20.05 -16.30 -18.03
CA GLU A 115 -19.55 -16.08 -19.39
C GLU A 115 -19.31 -14.61 -19.70
N THR A 116 -19.93 -13.70 -18.93
CA THR A 116 -19.71 -12.25 -19.08
C THR A 116 -18.52 -11.74 -18.28
N PHE A 117 -17.98 -12.54 -17.33
CA PHE A 117 -16.83 -12.16 -16.53
C PHE A 117 -15.54 -12.32 -17.34
N PRO A 118 -14.59 -11.37 -17.25
CA PRO A 118 -13.36 -11.45 -18.04
C PRO A 118 -12.52 -12.68 -17.64
N GLU A 119 -11.78 -13.21 -18.61
CA GLU A 119 -10.78 -14.23 -18.32
C GLU A 119 -9.70 -13.64 -17.42
N LEU A 120 -9.41 -14.33 -16.33
CA LEU A 120 -8.40 -13.91 -15.36
C LEU A 120 -7.06 -14.53 -15.69
N PRO A 121 -5.96 -13.76 -15.64
CA PRO A 121 -4.62 -14.32 -15.83
C PRO A 121 -4.32 -15.37 -14.76
N GLY A 122 -3.55 -16.38 -15.14
CA GLY A 122 -3.09 -17.43 -14.24
C GLY A 122 -1.63 -17.23 -13.88
N PHE A 123 -1.23 -17.63 -12.67
CA PHE A 123 0.16 -17.67 -12.24
C PHE A 123 0.90 -18.80 -12.99
N LYS A 124 1.94 -18.49 -13.74
CA LYS A 124 2.58 -19.42 -14.68
C LYS A 124 4.04 -19.78 -14.34
N SER A 125 4.64 -19.15 -13.34
CA SER A 125 6.05 -19.33 -13.00
C SER A 125 6.23 -19.95 -11.61
N THR A 126 7.43 -20.50 -11.36
CA THR A 126 7.82 -20.89 -10.00
C THR A 126 7.99 -19.63 -9.16
N PRO A 127 7.26 -19.49 -8.06
CA PRO A 127 7.32 -18.27 -7.28
C PRO A 127 8.63 -18.14 -6.52
N LEU A 128 9.18 -16.92 -6.50
CA LEU A 128 10.19 -16.51 -5.55
C LEU A 128 9.55 -16.33 -4.18
N LYS A 129 10.32 -16.50 -3.12
CA LYS A 129 9.82 -16.33 -1.77
C LYS A 129 10.19 -14.95 -1.21
N LEU A 130 9.20 -14.24 -0.68
CA LEU A 130 9.35 -12.98 0.04
C LEU A 130 8.70 -13.09 1.41
N SER A 131 9.34 -12.59 2.44
CA SER A 131 8.69 -12.50 3.76
C SER A 131 7.52 -11.51 3.71
N SER A 132 6.37 -11.91 4.24
CA SER A 132 5.20 -11.03 4.36
C SER A 132 5.49 -9.77 5.18
N SER A 133 6.21 -9.91 6.28
CA SER A 133 6.61 -8.78 7.14
C SER A 133 7.57 -7.83 6.43
N SER A 134 8.53 -8.35 5.66
CA SER A 134 9.45 -7.55 4.86
C SER A 134 8.71 -6.75 3.79
N LEU A 135 7.85 -7.42 3.02
CA LEU A 135 7.08 -6.75 1.96
C LEU A 135 6.13 -5.69 2.54
N LYS A 136 5.44 -6.01 3.64
CA LYS A 136 4.60 -5.03 4.35
C LYS A 136 5.40 -3.81 4.80
N SER A 137 6.57 -4.03 5.41
CA SER A 137 7.45 -2.94 5.88
C SER A 137 7.89 -2.04 4.71
N LEU A 138 8.28 -2.62 3.57
CA LEU A 138 8.65 -1.85 2.38
C LEU A 138 7.48 -1.00 1.87
N ILE A 139 6.29 -1.57 1.78
CA ILE A 139 5.08 -0.86 1.33
C ILE A 139 4.75 0.29 2.28
N ASP A 140 4.65 0.03 3.58
CA ASP A 140 4.24 1.03 4.57
C ASP A 140 5.22 2.22 4.63
N ARG A 141 6.52 1.97 4.41
CA ARG A 141 7.58 2.98 4.41
C ARG A 141 7.68 3.79 3.12
N THR A 142 7.01 3.39 2.05
CA THR A 142 7.21 4.03 0.74
C THR A 142 5.92 4.51 0.06
N ILE A 143 4.80 3.83 0.24
CA ILE A 143 3.55 4.07 -0.50
C ILE A 143 3.04 5.52 -0.43
N PHE A 144 3.34 6.24 0.65
CA PHE A 144 2.88 7.62 0.87
C PHE A 144 3.56 8.63 -0.07
N ALA A 145 4.77 8.32 -0.57
CA ALA A 145 5.51 9.20 -1.47
C ALA A 145 5.19 8.98 -2.97
N ILE A 146 4.25 8.09 -3.28
CA ILE A 146 3.76 7.90 -4.65
C ILE A 146 2.88 9.08 -5.06
N THR A 147 3.12 9.64 -6.26
CA THR A 147 2.29 10.73 -6.78
C THR A 147 0.84 10.33 -6.96
N GLN A 148 -0.06 11.31 -6.79
CA GLN A 148 -1.48 11.18 -7.13
C GLN A 148 -1.84 11.95 -8.41
N GLU A 149 -0.85 12.57 -9.07
CA GLU A 149 -1.04 13.30 -10.31
C GLU A 149 -1.13 12.33 -11.50
N GLU A 150 -2.25 12.33 -12.20
CA GLU A 150 -2.48 11.45 -13.37
C GLU A 150 -1.49 11.68 -14.51
N GLY A 151 -0.94 12.90 -14.63
CA GLY A 151 0.05 13.26 -15.67
C GLY A 151 1.44 12.64 -15.49
N ARG A 152 1.73 12.02 -14.35
CA ARG A 152 3.05 11.44 -14.02
C ARG A 152 2.96 9.92 -13.90
N TYR A 153 2.58 9.26 -14.97
CA TYR A 153 2.25 7.84 -15.00
C TYR A 153 3.34 6.93 -14.37
N THR A 154 4.63 7.14 -14.70
CA THR A 154 5.73 6.33 -14.16
C THR A 154 5.99 6.54 -12.67
N LEU A 155 5.46 7.61 -12.08
CA LEU A 155 5.56 7.91 -10.65
C LEU A 155 4.29 7.52 -9.86
N SER A 156 3.25 7.01 -10.55
CA SER A 156 2.00 6.58 -9.90
C SER A 156 2.07 5.18 -9.26
N GLY A 157 3.29 4.64 -9.14
CA GLY A 157 3.60 3.38 -8.48
C GLY A 157 4.99 3.39 -7.85
N ALA A 158 5.40 2.25 -7.34
CA ALA A 158 6.72 2.03 -6.76
C ALA A 158 7.62 1.27 -7.73
N LYS A 159 8.88 1.67 -7.81
CA LYS A 159 9.94 0.83 -8.36
C LYS A 159 10.26 -0.25 -7.34
N PHE A 160 10.14 -1.49 -7.75
CA PHE A 160 10.42 -2.67 -6.95
C PHE A 160 11.57 -3.44 -7.59
N GLU A 161 12.65 -3.59 -6.85
CA GLU A 161 13.84 -4.31 -7.27
C GLU A 161 14.08 -5.49 -6.33
N LEU A 162 14.32 -6.66 -6.89
CA LEU A 162 14.75 -7.84 -6.17
C LEU A 162 16.00 -8.37 -6.87
N ASP A 163 17.08 -8.52 -6.11
CA ASP A 163 18.35 -9.07 -6.56
C ASP A 163 18.97 -9.99 -5.49
N GLY A 164 20.15 -10.52 -5.74
CA GLY A 164 20.89 -11.36 -4.77
C GLY A 164 21.26 -10.66 -3.44
N ASN A 165 21.07 -9.34 -3.32
CA ASN A 165 21.35 -8.57 -2.12
C ASN A 165 20.10 -8.32 -1.27
N GLY A 166 18.90 -8.57 -1.81
CA GLY A 166 17.65 -8.37 -1.12
C GLY A 166 16.59 -7.69 -1.96
N VAL A 167 15.67 -7.03 -1.29
CA VAL A 167 14.50 -6.36 -1.89
C VAL A 167 14.54 -4.87 -1.60
N LYS A 168 14.27 -4.06 -2.63
CA LYS A 168 14.21 -2.60 -2.53
C LYS A 168 12.89 -2.09 -3.08
N MET A 169 12.38 -1.03 -2.48
CA MET A 169 11.22 -0.30 -2.96
C MET A 169 11.50 1.20 -2.93
N VAL A 170 11.24 1.87 -4.05
CA VAL A 170 11.49 3.30 -4.21
C VAL A 170 10.26 3.98 -4.78
N THR A 171 9.88 5.11 -4.18
CA THR A 171 8.75 5.92 -4.63
C THR A 171 9.11 7.40 -4.60
N THR A 172 8.51 8.18 -5.49
CA THR A 172 8.69 9.63 -5.53
C THR A 172 7.51 10.32 -6.21
N ASP A 173 7.25 11.55 -5.84
CA ASP A 173 6.33 12.47 -6.55
C ASP A 173 7.10 13.63 -7.24
N GLY A 174 8.44 13.59 -7.22
CA GLY A 174 9.31 14.62 -7.75
C GLY A 174 9.70 15.72 -6.74
N HIS A 175 9.04 15.78 -5.58
CA HIS A 175 9.34 16.70 -4.49
C HIS A 175 9.95 16.01 -3.29
N ARG A 176 9.71 14.74 -3.17
CA ARG A 176 10.23 13.85 -2.13
C ARG A 176 10.45 12.45 -2.67
N LEU A 177 11.26 11.66 -1.99
CA LEU A 177 11.55 10.28 -2.35
C LEU A 177 11.64 9.43 -1.08
N ALA A 178 10.96 8.28 -1.09
CA ALA A 178 11.11 7.26 -0.05
C ALA A 178 11.84 6.04 -0.65
N PHE A 179 12.90 5.63 0.00
CA PHE A 179 13.72 4.47 -0.34
C PHE A 179 13.75 3.53 0.86
N ALA A 180 13.36 2.29 0.68
CA ALA A 180 13.47 1.26 1.68
C ALA A 180 14.07 -0.01 1.06
N ALA A 181 15.10 -0.59 1.72
CA ALA A 181 15.73 -1.83 1.31
C ALA A 181 15.89 -2.78 2.49
N ILE A 182 15.63 -4.05 2.27
CA ILE A 182 15.76 -5.11 3.26
C ILE A 182 16.61 -6.21 2.67
N LYS A 183 17.62 -6.65 3.43
CA LYS A 183 18.39 -7.83 3.08
C LYS A 183 17.53 -9.06 3.37
N GLU A 184 17.04 -9.70 2.36
CA GLU A 184 16.41 -11.02 2.52
C GLU A 184 17.47 -12.10 2.43
N GLY A 185 17.42 -13.07 3.35
CA GLY A 185 18.32 -14.24 3.31
C GLY A 185 18.10 -15.02 2.01
N SER A 186 19.14 -15.72 1.58
CA SER A 186 19.34 -16.41 0.31
C SER A 186 18.33 -17.53 -0.06
N ALA A 187 17.04 -17.31 0.16
CA ALA A 187 15.99 -18.25 -0.28
C ALA A 187 15.74 -18.16 -1.80
N ASN A 188 16.20 -17.09 -2.45
CA ASN A 188 16.07 -16.89 -3.89
C ASN A 188 17.42 -17.16 -4.57
N ASP A 189 17.38 -17.76 -5.75
CA ASP A 189 18.58 -17.97 -6.55
C ASP A 189 19.23 -16.61 -6.87
N ALA A 190 20.51 -16.45 -6.54
CA ALA A 190 21.27 -15.19 -6.72
C ALA A 190 21.31 -14.70 -8.19
N SER A 191 20.85 -15.53 -9.13
CA SER A 191 20.78 -15.19 -10.57
C SER A 191 19.48 -14.48 -10.98
N THR A 192 18.48 -14.39 -10.10
CA THR A 192 17.19 -13.79 -10.47
C THR A 192 17.20 -12.30 -10.13
N GLU A 193 17.15 -11.46 -11.17
CA GLU A 193 16.98 -10.03 -11.05
C GLU A 193 15.57 -9.65 -11.52
N ILE A 194 14.84 -8.91 -10.71
CA ILE A 194 13.54 -8.33 -11.04
C ILE A 194 13.57 -6.82 -10.81
N ASP A 195 13.16 -6.07 -11.83
CA ASP A 195 13.03 -4.62 -11.82
C ASP A 195 11.68 -4.27 -12.46
N VAL A 196 10.70 -3.91 -11.64
CA VAL A 196 9.31 -3.70 -12.08
C VAL A 196 8.69 -2.47 -11.42
N LEU A 197 7.68 -1.88 -12.07
CA LEU A 197 6.88 -0.79 -11.53
C LEU A 197 5.51 -1.30 -11.09
N ILE A 198 5.26 -1.28 -9.79
CA ILE A 198 4.02 -1.76 -9.19
C ILE A 198 3.09 -0.57 -8.91
N PRO A 199 1.84 -0.57 -9.46
CA PRO A 199 0.90 0.52 -9.25
C PRO A 199 0.55 0.73 -7.78
N ARG A 200 0.27 1.97 -7.39
CA ARG A 200 -0.15 2.32 -6.01
C ARG A 200 -1.36 1.51 -5.54
N LYS A 201 -2.37 1.32 -6.40
CA LYS A 201 -3.57 0.52 -6.07
C LYS A 201 -3.19 -0.89 -5.65
N THR A 202 -2.31 -1.53 -6.40
CA THR A 202 -1.80 -2.87 -6.11
C THR A 202 -1.12 -2.93 -4.75
N LEU A 203 -0.24 -1.97 -4.46
CA LEU A 203 0.46 -1.90 -3.16
C LEU A 203 -0.51 -1.69 -2.01
N ALA A 204 -1.55 -0.88 -2.20
CA ALA A 204 -2.58 -0.65 -1.18
C ALA A 204 -3.38 -1.92 -0.86
N GLU A 205 -3.75 -2.71 -1.88
CA GLU A 205 -4.43 -3.98 -1.66
C GLU A 205 -3.46 -5.04 -1.08
N LEU A 206 -2.22 -5.05 -1.52
CA LEU A 206 -1.19 -5.95 -1.00
C LEU A 206 -0.88 -5.67 0.47
N SER A 207 -0.81 -4.40 0.90
CA SER A 207 -0.66 -4.02 2.32
C SER A 207 -1.79 -4.58 3.20
N LYS A 208 -3.03 -4.60 2.71
CA LYS A 208 -4.17 -5.22 3.42
C LYS A 208 -4.00 -6.73 3.53
N LEU A 209 -3.63 -7.39 2.43
CA LEU A 209 -3.43 -8.84 2.38
C LEU A 209 -2.29 -9.29 3.30
N THR A 210 -1.17 -8.58 3.30
CA THR A 210 0.00 -8.86 4.15
C THR A 210 -0.27 -8.62 5.63
N SER A 211 -1.19 -7.71 5.98
CA SER A 211 -1.58 -7.48 7.38
C SER A 211 -2.35 -8.64 8.01
N ASP A 212 -2.94 -9.52 7.18
CA ASP A 212 -3.73 -10.68 7.58
C ASP A 212 -3.01 -12.02 7.31
N PHE A 213 -1.76 -11.97 6.87
CA PHE A 213 -0.99 -13.16 6.50
C PHE A 213 0.41 -13.12 7.10
N ASP A 214 0.77 -14.18 7.80
CA ASP A 214 2.10 -14.38 8.34
C ASP A 214 2.75 -15.58 7.64
N GLY A 215 3.91 -15.36 7.03
CA GLY A 215 4.65 -16.39 6.30
C GLY A 215 5.27 -15.89 4.98
N ASP A 216 5.71 -16.84 4.16
CA ASP A 216 6.31 -16.55 2.86
C ASP A 216 5.24 -16.28 1.81
N ILE A 217 5.43 -15.20 1.08
CA ILE A 217 4.64 -14.83 -0.10
C ILE A 217 5.35 -15.39 -1.33
N GLY A 218 4.61 -16.10 -2.17
CA GLY A 218 5.07 -16.45 -3.51
C GLY A 218 5.01 -15.24 -4.43
N PHE A 219 6.14 -14.76 -4.91
CA PHE A 219 6.22 -13.63 -5.83
C PHE A 219 6.66 -14.08 -7.22
N GLY A 220 6.13 -13.46 -8.27
CA GLY A 220 6.56 -13.68 -9.64
C GLY A 220 6.17 -12.52 -10.55
N ALA A 221 6.86 -12.44 -11.68
CA ALA A 221 6.57 -11.47 -12.73
C ALA A 221 6.63 -12.12 -14.11
N ASP A 222 5.81 -11.65 -15.04
CA ASP A 222 5.95 -11.90 -16.47
C ASP A 222 6.16 -10.57 -17.22
N GLU A 223 5.97 -10.53 -18.52
CA GLU A 223 6.19 -9.31 -19.33
C GLU A 223 5.28 -8.13 -18.91
N ASN A 224 4.09 -8.40 -18.38
CA ASN A 224 3.07 -7.38 -18.14
C ASN A 224 2.49 -7.39 -16.73
N HIS A 225 2.69 -8.47 -15.97
CA HIS A 225 2.03 -8.67 -14.69
C HIS A 225 3.00 -9.06 -13.59
N VAL A 226 2.65 -8.65 -12.37
CA VAL A 226 3.20 -9.19 -11.13
C VAL A 226 2.17 -10.03 -10.41
N TYR A 227 2.63 -11.05 -9.69
CA TYR A 227 1.82 -12.06 -9.01
C TYR A 227 2.29 -12.19 -7.58
N PHE A 228 1.34 -12.16 -6.64
CA PHE A 228 1.60 -12.36 -5.22
C PHE A 228 0.65 -13.44 -4.67
N GLN A 229 1.23 -14.56 -4.24
CA GLN A 229 0.49 -15.68 -3.65
C GLN A 229 0.65 -15.66 -2.13
N LEU A 230 -0.44 -15.47 -1.39
CA LEU A 230 -0.48 -15.43 0.07
C LEU A 230 -1.41 -16.55 0.57
N GLY A 231 -0.86 -17.74 0.79
CA GLY A 231 -1.67 -18.91 1.10
C GLY A 231 -2.67 -19.23 -0.02
N SER A 232 -3.97 -19.23 0.31
CA SER A 232 -5.06 -19.47 -0.65
C SER A 232 -5.47 -18.23 -1.45
N ARG A 233 -4.78 -17.08 -1.27
CA ARG A 233 -5.09 -15.83 -1.95
C ARG A 233 -4.05 -15.52 -3.01
N LEU A 234 -4.51 -15.06 -4.17
CA LEU A 234 -3.65 -14.64 -5.27
C LEU A 234 -4.04 -13.21 -5.69
N LEU A 235 -3.08 -12.29 -5.62
CA LEU A 235 -3.18 -10.97 -6.22
C LEU A 235 -2.37 -10.95 -7.51
N ILE A 236 -2.98 -10.46 -8.58
CA ILE A 236 -2.36 -10.26 -9.89
C ILE A 236 -2.53 -8.81 -10.26
N SER A 237 -1.49 -8.18 -10.75
CA SER A 237 -1.56 -6.79 -11.20
C SER A 237 -0.80 -6.57 -12.48
N ARG A 238 -1.37 -5.77 -13.38
CA ARG A 238 -0.60 -5.19 -14.48
C ARG A 238 0.46 -4.27 -13.90
N MET A 239 1.65 -4.29 -14.51
CA MET A 239 2.73 -3.38 -14.19
C MET A 239 2.50 -2.04 -14.91
N LEU A 240 3.07 -0.97 -14.33
CA LEU A 240 3.19 0.30 -15.06
C LEU A 240 4.27 0.16 -16.13
N SER A 241 3.99 0.67 -17.30
CA SER A 241 4.96 0.75 -18.39
C SER A 241 5.79 2.04 -18.29
N GLY A 242 7.02 2.00 -18.82
CA GLY A 242 7.94 3.14 -18.86
C GLY A 242 9.10 2.99 -17.89
N GLN A 243 9.92 4.03 -17.81
CA GLN A 243 11.14 4.02 -17.01
C GLN A 243 10.98 4.90 -15.78
N PHE A 244 11.23 4.34 -14.59
CA PHE A 244 11.34 5.12 -13.37
C PHE A 244 12.57 6.03 -13.43
N PRO A 245 12.52 7.29 -12.91
CA PRO A 245 13.68 8.16 -12.88
C PRO A 245 14.87 7.52 -12.16
N ASN A 246 16.09 7.89 -12.57
CA ASN A 246 17.28 7.47 -11.85
C ASN A 246 17.33 8.15 -10.47
N TYR A 247 16.78 7.46 -9.48
CA TYR A 247 16.64 7.94 -8.11
C TYR A 247 17.98 8.09 -7.39
N GLU A 248 19.03 7.35 -7.81
CA GLU A 248 20.35 7.45 -7.21
C GLU A 248 21.01 8.83 -7.42
N MET A 249 20.59 9.54 -8.48
CA MET A 249 21.07 10.91 -8.74
C MET A 249 20.49 11.95 -7.79
N VAL A 250 19.32 11.67 -7.18
CA VAL A 250 18.66 12.56 -6.22
C VAL A 250 18.94 12.18 -4.77
N MET A 251 19.58 11.04 -4.53
CA MET A 251 20.04 10.67 -3.19
C MET A 251 21.20 11.59 -2.78
N PRO A 252 21.11 12.30 -1.62
CA PRO A 252 22.16 13.20 -1.17
C PRO A 252 23.48 12.45 -0.93
N LYS A 253 24.58 12.99 -1.48
CA LYS A 253 25.92 12.40 -1.31
C LYS A 253 26.83 13.23 -0.39
N ASN A 254 26.46 14.49 -0.12
CA ASN A 254 27.31 15.47 0.52
C ASN A 254 26.55 16.24 1.63
N ASN A 255 25.60 15.60 2.31
CA ASN A 255 24.99 16.15 3.50
C ASN A 255 25.97 15.95 4.67
N ASP A 256 26.68 17.00 5.04
CA ASP A 256 27.75 17.01 6.02
C ASP A 256 27.31 17.55 7.40
N ARG A 257 26.05 18.01 7.50
CA ARG A 257 25.42 18.47 8.72
C ARG A 257 24.32 17.49 9.14
N ALA A 258 24.21 17.22 10.41
CA ALA A 258 23.20 16.33 10.94
C ALA A 258 22.63 16.85 12.27
N ALA A 259 21.35 16.58 12.48
CA ALA A 259 20.66 16.81 13.74
C ALA A 259 19.79 15.59 14.07
N THR A 260 19.81 15.16 15.32
CA THR A 260 18.99 14.02 15.79
C THR A 260 17.85 14.54 16.67
N PHE A 261 16.68 13.98 16.47
CA PHE A 261 15.46 14.34 17.18
C PHE A 261 14.75 13.13 17.72
N GLU A 262 14.06 13.30 18.86
CA GLU A 262 13.02 12.35 19.29
C GLU A 262 11.86 12.41 18.29
N THR A 263 11.55 11.29 17.64
CA THR A 263 10.54 11.22 16.55
C THR A 263 9.19 11.75 16.98
N GLY A 264 8.73 11.35 18.19
CA GLY A 264 7.44 11.80 18.73
C GLY A 264 7.37 13.31 18.97
N ALA A 265 8.46 13.89 19.52
CA ALA A 265 8.53 15.33 19.79
C ALA A 265 8.53 16.12 18.46
N LEU A 266 9.36 15.73 17.50
CA LEU A 266 9.41 16.37 16.18
C LEU A 266 8.07 16.26 15.45
N SER A 267 7.46 15.07 15.41
CA SER A 267 6.16 14.83 14.75
C SER A 267 5.04 15.70 15.33
N GLN A 268 4.96 15.79 16.68
CA GLN A 268 3.95 16.61 17.33
C GLN A 268 4.17 18.11 17.10
N ALA A 269 5.42 18.59 17.12
CA ALA A 269 5.76 19.97 16.87
C ALA A 269 5.42 20.37 15.41
N VAL A 270 5.84 19.56 14.44
CA VAL A 270 5.47 19.77 13.01
C VAL A 270 3.95 19.82 12.86
N ARG A 271 3.21 18.89 13.48
CA ARG A 271 1.75 18.83 13.40
C ARG A 271 1.08 20.06 13.98
N ARG A 272 1.55 20.58 15.12
CA ARG A 272 0.97 21.80 15.75
C ARG A 272 1.27 23.04 14.94
N VAL A 273 2.52 23.21 14.50
CA VAL A 273 2.93 24.38 13.70
C VAL A 273 2.24 24.39 12.34
N ALA A 274 2.03 23.21 11.72
CA ALA A 274 1.35 23.09 10.45
C ALA A 274 -0.09 23.61 10.43
N LEU A 275 -0.74 23.77 11.61
CA LEU A 275 -2.08 24.39 11.72
C LEU A 275 -2.08 25.86 11.29
N MET A 276 -0.94 26.55 11.31
CA MET A 276 -0.78 27.93 10.89
C MET A 276 0.01 28.07 9.58
N ALA A 277 0.23 26.96 8.87
CA ALA A 277 0.82 26.99 7.54
C ALA A 277 -0.22 27.38 6.49
N ASP A 278 0.22 28.06 5.43
CA ASP A 278 -0.66 28.37 4.30
C ASP A 278 -1.23 27.11 3.67
N ASP A 279 -2.54 27.08 3.41
CA ASP A 279 -3.30 25.91 2.94
C ASP A 279 -2.84 25.34 1.58
N ARG A 280 -2.17 26.15 0.75
CA ARG A 280 -1.71 25.72 -0.57
C ARG A 280 -0.30 25.17 -0.55
N SER A 281 0.58 25.84 0.19
CA SER A 281 2.00 25.48 0.25
C SER A 281 2.33 24.51 1.37
N HIS A 282 1.55 24.54 2.45
CA HIS A 282 1.85 23.83 3.72
C HIS A 282 3.27 24.12 4.24
N ALA A 283 3.79 25.33 3.92
CA ALA A 283 5.18 25.68 4.18
C ALA A 283 5.41 25.95 5.67
N ILE A 284 6.44 25.30 6.20
CA ILE A 284 6.98 25.57 7.53
C ILE A 284 8.47 25.87 7.42
N ARG A 285 8.99 26.67 8.33
CA ARG A 285 10.42 26.98 8.44
C ARG A 285 11.03 26.18 9.57
N PHE A 286 12.15 25.53 9.29
CA PHE A 286 13.08 24.97 10.26
C PHE A 286 14.23 25.95 10.42
N HIS A 287 14.44 26.47 11.63
CA HIS A 287 15.63 27.23 12.01
C HIS A 287 16.43 26.38 12.99
N LEU A 288 17.50 25.76 12.48
CA LEU A 288 18.44 24.99 13.30
C LEU A 288 19.45 25.93 13.91
N SER A 289 19.64 25.83 15.21
CA SER A 289 20.66 26.53 15.98
C SER A 289 21.26 25.55 17.03
N LYS A 290 22.23 26.01 17.81
CA LYS A 290 22.88 25.13 18.77
C LYS A 290 21.89 24.45 19.70
N GLU A 291 21.87 23.13 19.70
CA GLU A 291 21.08 22.22 20.55
C GLU A 291 19.55 22.35 20.40
N GLN A 292 19.06 23.07 19.38
CA GLN A 292 17.62 23.26 19.19
C GLN A 292 17.22 23.46 17.72
N LEU A 293 15.97 23.10 17.44
CA LEU A 293 15.25 23.40 16.21
C LEU A 293 14.04 24.27 16.55
N LEU A 294 13.97 25.46 16.02
CA LEU A 294 12.74 26.27 16.03
C LEU A 294 11.97 26.00 14.75
N ILE A 295 10.75 25.50 14.89
CA ILE A 295 9.79 25.32 13.79
C ILE A 295 8.83 26.49 13.81
N SER A 296 8.58 27.11 12.66
CA SER A 296 7.63 28.23 12.56
C SER A 296 6.83 28.17 11.28
N ALA A 297 5.60 28.68 11.33
CA ALA A 297 4.73 28.94 10.20
C ALA A 297 4.03 30.28 10.40
N GLN A 298 3.71 30.94 9.30
CA GLN A 298 3.02 32.21 9.29
C GLN A 298 2.03 32.24 8.13
N ASN A 299 0.78 32.54 8.45
CA ASN A 299 -0.28 32.81 7.48
C ASN A 299 -0.82 34.24 7.74
N SER A 300 -0.88 35.05 6.70
CA SER A 300 -1.33 36.46 6.82
C SER A 300 -2.74 36.61 7.38
N ASP A 301 -3.60 35.65 7.16
CA ASP A 301 -5.01 35.69 7.50
C ASP A 301 -5.32 34.99 8.82
N GLU A 302 -4.51 34.03 9.25
CA GLU A 302 -4.78 33.18 10.41
C GLU A 302 -3.81 33.38 11.58
N GLY A 303 -2.60 33.91 11.34
CA GLY A 303 -1.61 34.21 12.36
C GLY A 303 -0.31 33.43 12.23
N GLU A 304 0.38 33.21 13.34
CA GLU A 304 1.67 32.53 13.39
C GLU A 304 1.74 31.46 14.47
N ALA A 305 2.59 30.45 14.22
CA ALA A 305 2.96 29.46 15.22
C ALA A 305 4.47 29.31 15.30
N ARG A 306 4.97 29.06 16.48
CA ARG A 306 6.40 28.77 16.74
C ARG A 306 6.51 27.69 17.81
N GLU A 307 7.38 26.73 17.58
CA GLU A 307 7.67 25.69 18.56
C GLU A 307 9.13 25.28 18.51
N THR A 308 9.72 25.01 19.66
CA THR A 308 11.11 24.60 19.79
C THR A 308 11.21 23.12 20.17
N VAL A 309 12.08 22.39 19.46
CA VAL A 309 12.38 20.98 19.69
C VAL A 309 13.88 20.87 20.03
N GLU A 310 14.22 20.11 21.05
CA GLU A 310 15.61 19.83 21.41
C GLU A 310 16.30 18.96 20.35
N SER A 311 17.59 19.19 20.12
CA SER A 311 18.42 18.41 19.20
C SER A 311 19.86 18.33 19.68
N ASP A 312 20.66 17.48 19.06
CA ASP A 312 22.11 17.39 19.27
C ASP A 312 22.92 18.25 18.28
N TYR A 313 22.25 19.14 17.54
CA TYR A 313 22.88 19.97 16.52
C TYR A 313 23.88 20.98 17.13
N THR A 314 25.08 21.06 16.56
CA THR A 314 26.16 21.95 17.02
C THR A 314 26.76 22.80 15.90
N GLY A 315 26.16 22.76 14.70
CA GLY A 315 26.63 23.54 13.54
C GLY A 315 26.14 24.99 13.54
N ASP A 316 26.42 25.70 12.44
CA ASP A 316 25.99 27.07 12.22
C ASP A 316 24.47 27.17 12.02
N ASP A 317 23.91 28.30 12.44
CA ASP A 317 22.50 28.59 12.26
C ASP A 317 22.09 28.45 10.79
N THR A 318 20.99 27.72 10.57
CA THR A 318 20.55 27.40 9.20
C THR A 318 19.03 27.40 9.12
N ASP A 319 18.49 28.13 8.12
CA ASP A 319 17.06 28.16 7.80
C ASP A 319 16.78 27.25 6.60
N ILE A 320 15.75 26.40 6.70
CA ILE A 320 15.28 25.51 5.64
C ILE A 320 13.75 25.49 5.63
N GLY A 321 13.14 25.70 4.47
CA GLY A 321 11.69 25.56 4.31
C GLY A 321 11.30 24.16 3.87
N PHE A 322 10.19 23.66 4.41
CA PHE A 322 9.64 22.34 4.02
C PHE A 322 8.12 22.36 3.94
N ASN A 323 7.57 21.45 3.15
CA ASN A 323 6.17 21.11 3.23
C ASN A 323 5.93 20.23 4.48
N ALA A 324 5.10 20.72 5.41
CA ALA A 324 4.82 20.04 6.67
C ALA A 324 4.18 18.66 6.48
N GLN A 325 3.32 18.49 5.47
CA GLN A 325 2.68 17.20 5.19
C GLN A 325 3.70 16.15 4.79
N TYR A 326 4.71 16.52 3.98
CA TYR A 326 5.76 15.59 3.56
C TYR A 326 6.57 15.08 4.75
N LEU A 327 6.92 15.96 5.69
CA LEU A 327 7.62 15.56 6.91
C LEU A 327 6.74 14.68 7.79
N GLN A 328 5.46 15.05 7.95
CA GLN A 328 4.52 14.34 8.80
C GLN A 328 4.26 12.91 8.32
N GLU A 329 4.12 12.69 7.01
CA GLU A 329 3.90 11.36 6.44
C GLU A 329 5.08 10.42 6.71
N PHE A 330 6.31 10.89 6.60
CA PHE A 330 7.48 10.10 6.98
C PHE A 330 7.52 9.83 8.49
N LEU A 331 7.32 10.86 9.32
CA LEU A 331 7.38 10.72 10.78
C LEU A 331 6.31 9.77 11.33
N ASN A 332 5.18 9.64 10.63
CA ASN A 332 4.12 8.69 11.02
C ASN A 332 4.49 7.22 10.79
N VAL A 333 5.41 6.92 9.87
CA VAL A 333 5.72 5.55 9.44
C VAL A 333 7.16 5.11 9.74
N VAL A 334 8.02 6.00 10.20
CA VAL A 334 9.45 5.71 10.40
C VAL A 334 9.71 4.60 11.42
N GLY A 335 8.87 4.48 12.44
CA GLY A 335 8.91 3.36 13.41
C GLY A 335 10.15 3.31 14.30
N SER A 336 10.89 4.43 14.44
CA SER A 336 12.07 4.57 15.29
C SER A 336 11.83 5.62 16.38
N GLU A 337 12.40 5.44 17.57
CA GLU A 337 12.32 6.44 18.65
C GLU A 337 13.00 7.75 18.26
N LYS A 338 14.10 7.67 17.49
CA LYS A 338 14.87 8.82 17.02
C LYS A 338 15.04 8.82 15.52
N VAL A 339 15.07 10.02 14.95
CA VAL A 339 15.37 10.27 13.55
C VAL A 339 16.56 11.19 13.40
N THR A 340 17.41 10.92 12.42
CA THR A 340 18.49 11.80 12.00
C THR A 340 18.03 12.59 10.79
N PHE A 341 18.19 13.90 10.86
CA PHE A 341 17.98 14.84 9.77
C PHE A 341 19.36 15.28 9.24
N GLU A 342 19.64 14.94 8.00
CA GLU A 342 20.92 15.23 7.32
C GLU A 342 20.69 16.25 6.23
N PHE A 343 21.53 17.28 6.17
CA PHE A 343 21.42 18.37 5.20
C PHE A 343 22.78 19.00 4.92
N LYS A 344 22.85 19.79 3.87
CA LYS A 344 24.04 20.57 3.53
C LYS A 344 23.82 22.06 3.80
N ASP A 345 22.75 22.61 3.26
CA ASP A 345 22.38 24.02 3.34
C ASP A 345 20.85 24.18 3.20
N GLY A 346 20.36 25.42 3.23
CA GLY A 346 18.93 25.73 3.13
C GLY A 346 18.29 25.52 1.74
N ASN A 347 19.06 25.20 0.71
CA ASN A 347 18.59 25.08 -0.67
C ASN A 347 18.80 23.68 -1.27
N SER A 348 19.59 22.85 -0.63
CA SER A 348 19.87 21.47 -1.06
C SER A 348 18.89 20.50 -0.44
N GLN A 349 18.63 19.37 -1.13
CA GLN A 349 17.77 18.32 -0.61
C GLN A 349 18.28 17.80 0.76
N ALA A 350 17.33 17.64 1.67
CA ALA A 350 17.57 17.04 2.97
C ALA A 350 17.21 15.55 2.96
N GLN A 351 17.80 14.79 3.87
CA GLN A 351 17.52 13.38 4.09
C GLN A 351 17.14 13.13 5.54
N LEU A 352 16.08 12.36 5.76
CA LEU A 352 15.73 11.83 7.07
C LEU A 352 15.92 10.31 7.07
N ARG A 353 16.39 9.78 8.18
CA ARG A 353 16.49 8.33 8.39
C ARG A 353 16.29 7.97 9.86
N PRO A 354 15.82 6.75 10.17
CA PRO A 354 15.80 6.26 11.55
C PRO A 354 17.23 6.14 12.08
N VAL A 355 17.43 6.38 13.38
CA VAL A 355 18.72 6.14 14.05
C VAL A 355 19.00 4.64 14.17
N SER A 356 17.95 3.84 14.38
CA SER A 356 18.04 2.37 14.41
C SER A 356 16.92 1.77 13.55
N ASP A 357 17.25 0.83 12.69
CA ASP A 357 16.30 0.25 11.72
C ASP A 357 16.47 -1.28 11.54
N ASN A 358 16.70 -2.02 12.60
CA ASN A 358 16.66 -3.50 12.66
C ASN A 358 17.14 -4.22 11.37
N GLY A 359 18.17 -3.66 10.68
CA GLY A 359 18.77 -4.26 9.49
C GLY A 359 18.17 -3.82 8.15
N ALA A 360 17.17 -2.92 8.14
CA ALA A 360 16.71 -2.26 6.91
C ALA A 360 17.54 -1.01 6.60
N ASP A 361 17.63 -0.62 5.33
CA ASP A 361 18.17 0.67 4.90
C ASP A 361 16.99 1.55 4.47
N TYR A 362 16.56 2.46 5.36
CA TYR A 362 15.44 3.38 5.12
C TYR A 362 15.91 4.82 5.02
N LYS A 363 15.62 5.47 3.92
CA LYS A 363 15.98 6.86 3.64
C LYS A 363 14.79 7.59 3.06
N TYR A 364 14.58 8.79 3.52
CA TYR A 364 13.58 9.71 3.01
C TYR A 364 14.24 11.02 2.60
N VAL A 365 14.15 11.35 1.32
CA VAL A 365 14.69 12.60 0.76
C VAL A 365 13.54 13.57 0.57
N VAL A 366 13.73 14.83 0.97
CA VAL A 366 12.75 15.90 0.81
C VAL A 366 13.41 17.14 0.23
N MET A 367 12.77 17.72 -0.79
CA MET A 367 13.23 18.96 -1.40
C MET A 367 12.84 20.14 -0.54
N PRO A 368 13.77 21.11 -0.31
CA PRO A 368 13.45 22.32 0.42
C PRO A 368 12.53 23.23 -0.41
N MET A 369 11.74 24.03 0.29
CA MET A 369 10.91 25.07 -0.29
C MET A 369 11.55 26.44 -0.08
N ARG A 370 11.36 27.34 -1.04
CA ARG A 370 11.69 28.76 -0.84
C ARG A 370 10.68 29.37 0.12
N LEU A 371 11.20 30.01 1.15
CA LEU A 371 10.42 30.67 2.20
C LEU A 371 10.13 32.12 1.81
#